data_374f4623e156915b8cb3228ca4b20fe7
#
_entry.id   374f4623e156915b8cb3228ca4b20fe7
#
_cell.length_a   1.000
_cell.length_b   1.000
_cell.length_c   1.000
_cell.angle_alpha   90.00
_cell.angle_beta   90.00
_cell.angle_gamma   90.00
#
_symmetry.space_group_name_H-M   'P 1'
#
loop_
_entity.id
_entity.type
_entity.pdbx_description
1 polymer ?
#
loop_
_entity_poly.entity_id
_entity_poly.type
_entity_poly.pdbx_seq_one_letter_code
_entity_poly.pdbx_strand_id
1 'polypeptide(L)'
;DPFVIVIDENGDYVIPILSGHVGRANEYARKIAAFLNAQAVITTATDVSHCFAADLFAQKNNYVIQNKEGIARVSAKTLAHQNVTVRCENRLVMLSFEGTILKEESIEQSEKESEKKQISDQSVPEKEADIIISPFIQDGKKGSLWLVPRCIVVGVGCRRKKEAALIKQTICERLAQS
;
A
#
# COMPACT_ATOMS: atom_id res chain seq x y z
N ASP A 1 -13.08 -6.49 0.55
CA ASP A 1 -13.49 -7.26 -0.63
C ASP A 1 -13.84 -8.69 -0.22
N PRO A 2 -14.93 -9.26 -0.73
CA PRO A 2 -15.25 -10.65 -0.47
C PRO A 2 -14.19 -11.57 -1.08
N PHE A 3 -13.97 -12.71 -0.47
CA PHE A 3 -13.06 -13.73 -0.99
C PHE A 3 -13.83 -15.02 -1.28
N VAL A 4 -13.26 -15.84 -2.17
CA VAL A 4 -13.80 -17.17 -2.51
C VAL A 4 -12.67 -18.18 -2.37
N ILE A 5 -12.97 -19.27 -1.68
CA ILE A 5 -12.09 -20.42 -1.50
C ILE A 5 -12.86 -21.66 -1.95
N VAL A 6 -12.21 -22.51 -2.74
CA VAL A 6 -12.72 -23.81 -3.15
C VAL A 6 -12.02 -24.90 -2.36
N ILE A 7 -12.77 -25.88 -1.90
CA ILE A 7 -12.27 -27.10 -1.29
C ILE A 7 -12.76 -28.23 -2.17
N ASP A 8 -11.88 -29.16 -2.51
CA ASP A 8 -12.28 -30.34 -3.29
C ASP A 8 -13.18 -31.28 -2.45
N GLU A 9 -13.86 -32.20 -3.08
CA GLU A 9 -14.85 -33.06 -2.41
C GLU A 9 -14.24 -33.98 -1.35
N ASN A 10 -12.97 -34.33 -1.49
CA ASN A 10 -12.25 -35.17 -0.52
C ASN A 10 -11.67 -34.35 0.65
N GLY A 11 -11.59 -33.02 0.51
CA GLY A 11 -10.95 -32.16 1.48
C GLY A 11 -9.42 -32.18 1.43
N ASP A 12 -8.82 -32.64 0.33
CA ASP A 12 -7.37 -32.74 0.17
C ASP A 12 -6.72 -31.40 -0.23
N TYR A 13 -7.47 -30.52 -0.93
CA TYR A 13 -6.97 -29.26 -1.44
C TYR A 13 -7.86 -28.08 -1.03
N VAL A 14 -7.22 -26.97 -0.66
CA VAL A 14 -7.87 -25.70 -0.34
C VAL A 14 -7.31 -24.62 -1.23
N ILE A 15 -8.14 -24.09 -2.15
CA ILE A 15 -7.74 -23.25 -3.28
C ILE A 15 -8.40 -21.87 -3.17
N PRO A 16 -7.68 -20.80 -2.87
CA PRO A 16 -8.22 -19.44 -2.94
C PRO A 16 -8.28 -18.98 -4.39
N ILE A 17 -9.46 -18.60 -4.87
CA ILE A 17 -9.68 -18.20 -6.27
C ILE A 17 -10.02 -16.73 -6.45
N LEU A 18 -10.36 -16.00 -5.38
CA LEU A 18 -10.67 -14.58 -5.41
C LEU A 18 -10.15 -13.85 -4.17
N SER A 19 -9.64 -12.63 -4.37
CA SER A 19 -9.17 -11.72 -3.32
C SER A 19 -8.09 -12.34 -2.41
N GLY A 20 -7.06 -12.92 -3.02
CA GLY A 20 -5.96 -13.61 -2.34
C GLY A 20 -5.33 -12.79 -1.22
N HIS A 21 -4.91 -11.56 -1.52
CA HIS A 21 -4.25 -10.65 -0.58
C HIS A 21 -5.25 -9.73 0.12
N VAL A 22 -5.90 -8.82 -0.61
CA VAL A 22 -6.77 -7.78 -0.03
C VAL A 22 -7.94 -8.39 0.75
N GLY A 23 -8.56 -9.46 0.23
CA GLY A 23 -9.62 -10.21 0.90
C GLY A 23 -9.09 -11.26 1.89
N ARG A 24 -7.76 -11.46 2.00
CA ARG A 24 -7.11 -12.45 2.87
C ARG A 24 -7.43 -13.92 2.53
N ALA A 25 -7.88 -14.21 1.29
CA ALA A 25 -8.21 -15.58 0.90
C ALA A 25 -7.03 -16.55 1.09
N ASN A 26 -5.79 -16.12 0.77
CA ASN A 26 -4.59 -16.94 0.93
C ASN A 26 -4.31 -17.29 2.40
N GLU A 27 -4.54 -16.34 3.31
CA GLU A 27 -4.39 -16.59 4.75
C GLU A 27 -5.43 -17.58 5.26
N TYR A 28 -6.70 -17.38 4.88
CA TYR A 28 -7.77 -18.30 5.28
C TYR A 28 -7.60 -19.68 4.64
N ALA A 29 -7.15 -19.76 3.39
CA ALA A 29 -6.87 -21.04 2.74
C ALA A 29 -5.81 -21.84 3.51
N ARG A 30 -4.73 -21.21 3.96
CA ARG A 30 -3.70 -21.85 4.79
C ARG A 30 -4.27 -22.33 6.15
N LYS A 31 -5.12 -21.51 6.80
CA LYS A 31 -5.74 -21.88 8.08
C LYS A 31 -6.71 -23.05 7.92
N ILE A 32 -7.54 -23.03 6.89
CA ILE A 32 -8.50 -24.10 6.59
C ILE A 32 -7.75 -25.40 6.25
N ALA A 33 -6.73 -25.30 5.39
CA ALA A 33 -5.91 -26.46 5.03
C ALA A 33 -5.24 -27.09 6.24
N ALA A 34 -4.68 -26.28 7.15
CA ALA A 34 -4.11 -26.79 8.41
C ALA A 34 -5.15 -27.47 9.29
N PHE A 35 -6.39 -26.95 9.35
CA PHE A 35 -7.48 -27.54 10.12
C PHE A 35 -7.95 -28.88 9.53
N LEU A 36 -8.04 -28.99 8.19
CA LEU A 36 -8.49 -30.20 7.49
C LEU A 36 -7.36 -31.21 7.27
N ASN A 37 -6.12 -30.90 7.63
CA ASN A 37 -4.91 -31.64 7.23
C ASN A 37 -4.78 -31.77 5.70
N ALA A 38 -5.19 -30.70 4.99
CA ALA A 38 -5.21 -30.56 3.54
C ALA A 38 -4.01 -29.75 3.02
N GLN A 39 -3.85 -29.69 1.73
CA GLN A 39 -2.86 -28.84 1.06
C GLN A 39 -3.46 -27.50 0.62
N ALA A 40 -2.89 -26.38 1.05
CA ALA A 40 -3.24 -25.06 0.50
C ALA A 40 -2.57 -24.86 -0.86
N VAL A 41 -3.35 -24.58 -1.89
CA VAL A 41 -2.87 -24.35 -3.27
C VAL A 41 -2.92 -22.84 -3.55
N ILE A 42 -1.84 -22.14 -3.22
CA ILE A 42 -1.73 -20.70 -3.44
C ILE A 42 -1.11 -20.43 -4.82
N THR A 43 -1.85 -19.76 -5.69
CA THR A 43 -1.45 -19.51 -7.10
C THR A 43 -1.30 -18.02 -7.42
N THR A 44 -1.38 -17.14 -6.42
CA THR A 44 -1.20 -15.69 -6.62
C THR A 44 0.21 -15.41 -7.13
N ALA A 45 0.33 -14.68 -8.23
CA ALA A 45 1.60 -14.47 -8.94
C ALA A 45 2.72 -13.94 -8.03
N THR A 46 2.43 -12.97 -7.16
CA THR A 46 3.41 -12.41 -6.22
C THR A 46 3.82 -13.38 -5.11
N ASP A 47 2.93 -14.28 -4.65
CA ASP A 47 3.29 -15.34 -3.70
C ASP A 47 4.19 -16.40 -4.36
N VAL A 48 3.84 -16.83 -5.57
CA VAL A 48 4.61 -17.86 -6.32
C VAL A 48 6.00 -17.34 -6.70
N SER A 49 6.10 -16.07 -7.08
CA SER A 49 7.36 -15.46 -7.51
C SER A 49 8.17 -14.86 -6.34
N HIS A 50 7.71 -14.98 -5.12
CA HIS A 50 8.33 -14.37 -3.93
C HIS A 50 8.60 -12.86 -4.09
N CYS A 51 7.73 -12.16 -4.83
CA CYS A 51 7.86 -10.74 -5.09
C CYS A 51 7.20 -9.88 -4.01
N PHE A 52 7.69 -8.66 -3.87
CA PHE A 52 7.07 -7.65 -3.00
C PHE A 52 5.62 -7.39 -3.43
N ALA A 53 4.70 -7.56 -2.50
CA ALA A 53 3.27 -7.31 -2.67
C ALA A 53 2.87 -6.05 -1.90
N ALA A 54 2.58 -4.97 -2.63
CA ALA A 54 2.28 -3.66 -2.05
C ALA A 54 0.99 -3.64 -1.22
N ASP A 55 0.02 -4.46 -1.57
CA ASP A 55 -1.23 -4.64 -0.84
C ASP A 55 -1.03 -5.35 0.51
N LEU A 56 -0.19 -6.39 0.55
CA LEU A 56 0.22 -7.04 1.81
C LEU A 56 1.04 -6.09 2.69
N PHE A 57 1.92 -5.31 2.08
CA PHE A 57 2.69 -4.29 2.79
C PHE A 57 1.77 -3.26 3.43
N ALA A 58 0.78 -2.74 2.69
CA ALA A 58 -0.22 -1.81 3.19
C ALA A 58 -1.04 -2.42 4.34
N GLN A 59 -1.47 -3.69 4.20
CA GLN A 59 -2.24 -4.39 5.22
C GLN A 59 -1.43 -4.59 6.51
N LYS A 60 -0.19 -5.07 6.42
CA LYS A 60 0.70 -5.30 7.57
C LYS A 60 1.00 -4.02 8.35
N ASN A 61 1.11 -2.89 7.65
CA ASN A 61 1.40 -1.58 8.24
C ASN A 61 0.14 -0.76 8.56
N ASN A 62 -1.05 -1.34 8.40
CA ASN A 62 -2.33 -0.66 8.63
C ASN A 62 -2.51 0.61 7.79
N TYR A 63 -2.01 0.62 6.55
CA TYR A 63 -2.21 1.69 5.60
C TYR A 63 -3.51 1.53 4.82
N VAL A 64 -4.13 2.64 4.44
CA VAL A 64 -5.27 2.68 3.53
C VAL A 64 -4.75 2.88 2.11
N ILE A 65 -5.15 2.01 1.20
CA ILE A 65 -4.84 2.14 -0.23
C ILE A 65 -5.83 3.12 -0.85
N GLN A 66 -5.33 4.25 -1.33
CA GLN A 66 -6.15 5.30 -1.93
C GLN A 66 -6.55 4.98 -3.37
N ASN A 67 -5.64 4.41 -4.15
CA ASN A 67 -5.85 4.06 -5.55
C ASN A 67 -5.43 2.61 -5.83
N LYS A 68 -6.41 1.75 -6.02
CA LYS A 68 -6.17 0.31 -6.29
C LYS A 68 -5.42 0.04 -7.61
N GLU A 69 -5.54 0.95 -8.58
CA GLU A 69 -4.84 0.86 -9.88
C GLU A 69 -3.32 0.87 -9.73
N GLY A 70 -2.80 1.58 -8.72
CA GLY A 70 -1.38 1.60 -8.41
C GLY A 70 -0.82 0.24 -7.99
N ILE A 71 -1.65 -0.64 -7.39
CA ILE A 71 -1.23 -2.00 -7.00
C ILE A 71 -0.78 -2.79 -8.22
N ALA A 72 -1.58 -2.78 -9.30
CA ALA A 72 -1.28 -3.53 -10.52
C ALA A 72 0.05 -3.10 -11.14
N ARG A 73 0.35 -1.79 -11.13
CA ARG A 73 1.61 -1.26 -11.64
C ARG A 73 2.82 -1.70 -10.81
N VAL A 74 2.74 -1.56 -9.49
CA VAL A 74 3.81 -1.99 -8.59
C VAL A 74 4.03 -3.50 -8.74
N SER A 75 2.97 -4.31 -8.77
CA SER A 75 3.06 -5.76 -8.97
C SER A 75 3.68 -6.12 -10.33
N ALA A 76 3.29 -5.44 -11.42
CA ALA A 76 3.90 -5.68 -12.72
C ALA A 76 5.40 -5.39 -12.71
N LYS A 77 5.83 -4.31 -12.02
CA LYS A 77 7.23 -3.93 -11.89
C LYS A 77 8.02 -4.97 -11.09
N THR A 78 7.50 -5.44 -9.96
CA THR A 78 8.17 -6.44 -9.13
C THR A 78 8.22 -7.81 -9.81
N LEU A 79 7.17 -8.22 -10.51
CA LEU A 79 7.16 -9.45 -11.32
C LEU A 79 8.13 -9.40 -12.51
N ALA A 80 8.45 -8.20 -13.02
CA ALA A 80 9.52 -7.98 -13.99
C ALA A 80 10.93 -7.89 -13.34
N HIS A 81 11.07 -8.26 -12.06
CA HIS A 81 12.30 -8.18 -11.26
C HIS A 81 12.93 -6.78 -11.21
N GLN A 82 12.11 -5.74 -11.29
CA GLN A 82 12.55 -4.35 -11.19
C GLN A 82 12.41 -3.82 -9.77
N ASN A 83 13.33 -2.91 -9.40
CA ASN A 83 13.30 -2.25 -8.10
C ASN A 83 12.13 -1.26 -8.00
N VAL A 84 11.61 -1.09 -6.80
CA VAL A 84 10.48 -0.21 -6.49
C VAL A 84 10.96 0.96 -5.63
N THR A 85 10.56 2.17 -5.98
CA THR A 85 10.86 3.37 -5.20
C THR A 85 9.70 3.74 -4.30
N VAL A 86 9.99 3.95 -3.02
CA VAL A 86 9.02 4.34 -1.99
C VAL A 86 9.42 5.69 -1.42
N ARG A 87 8.51 6.65 -1.48
CA ARG A 87 8.67 7.97 -0.85
C ARG A 87 7.86 8.01 0.43
N CYS A 88 8.51 8.37 1.54
CA CYS A 88 7.87 8.59 2.83
C CYS A 88 8.37 9.91 3.39
N GLU A 89 7.52 10.94 3.43
CA GLU A 89 7.91 12.30 3.82
C GLU A 89 9.16 12.78 3.06
N ASN A 90 10.24 13.08 3.77
CA ASN A 90 11.51 13.57 3.22
C ASN A 90 12.51 12.44 2.90
N ARG A 91 12.04 11.21 2.77
CA ARG A 91 12.88 10.04 2.48
C ARG A 91 12.44 9.34 1.21
N LEU A 92 13.42 8.97 0.41
CA LEU A 92 13.24 8.09 -0.74
C LEU A 92 13.96 6.78 -0.47
N VAL A 93 13.22 5.69 -0.51
CA VAL A 93 13.72 4.33 -0.25
C VAL A 93 13.60 3.52 -1.53
N MET A 94 14.67 2.86 -1.95
CA MET A 94 14.66 1.90 -3.04
C MET A 94 14.57 0.50 -2.47
N LEU A 95 13.54 -0.24 -2.89
CA LEU A 95 13.34 -1.65 -2.54
C LEU A 95 13.71 -2.53 -3.73
N SER A 96 14.30 -3.70 -3.46
CA SER A 96 14.40 -4.77 -4.45
C SER A 96 13.01 -5.27 -4.84
N PHE A 97 12.91 -6.04 -5.91
CA PHE A 97 11.66 -6.70 -6.29
C PHE A 97 11.14 -7.69 -5.22
N GLU A 98 11.98 -8.15 -4.31
CA GLU A 98 11.60 -8.98 -3.15
C GLU A 98 11.16 -8.14 -1.94
N GLY A 99 11.40 -6.81 -1.95
CA GLY A 99 11.04 -5.89 -0.87
C GLY A 99 12.16 -5.62 0.14
N THR A 100 13.40 -6.01 -0.17
CA THR A 100 14.57 -5.67 0.65
C THR A 100 15.00 -4.23 0.38
N ILE A 101 15.36 -3.48 1.42
CA ILE A 101 15.87 -2.10 1.29
C ILE A 101 17.26 -2.14 0.65
N LEU A 102 17.40 -1.54 -0.53
CA LEU A 102 18.68 -1.42 -1.25
C LEU A 102 19.37 -0.09 -0.99
N LYS A 103 18.61 1.00 -0.89
CA LYS A 103 19.13 2.35 -0.71
C LYS A 103 18.09 3.22 -0.03
N GLU A 104 18.55 4.13 0.85
CA GLU A 104 17.73 5.15 1.48
C GLU A 104 18.42 6.52 1.33
N GLU A 105 17.69 7.51 0.84
CA GLU A 105 18.18 8.88 0.62
C GLU A 105 17.25 9.89 1.30
N SER A 106 17.82 10.89 1.99
CA SER A 106 17.07 12.04 2.49
C SER A 106 16.90 13.07 1.37
N ILE A 107 15.67 13.51 1.11
CA ILE A 107 15.34 14.45 0.03
C ILE A 107 15.97 15.83 0.30
N GLU A 108 16.09 16.24 1.57
CA GLU A 108 16.71 17.52 1.96
C GLU A 108 18.18 17.66 1.55
N GLN A 109 18.90 16.55 1.40
CA GLN A 109 20.31 16.58 0.96
C GLN A 109 20.44 16.73 -0.54
N SER A 110 19.50 16.21 -1.32
CA SER A 110 19.54 16.31 -2.79
C SER A 110 19.22 17.73 -3.29
N GLU A 111 18.41 18.50 -2.58
CA GLU A 111 18.12 19.91 -2.94
C GLU A 111 19.33 20.81 -2.67
N LYS A 112 20.07 20.60 -1.57
CA LYS A 112 21.29 21.37 -1.26
C LYS A 112 22.48 21.08 -2.17
N GLU A 113 22.56 19.87 -2.73
CA GLU A 113 23.57 19.51 -3.74
C GLU A 113 23.22 20.05 -5.12
N SER A 114 21.92 20.23 -5.42
CA SER A 114 21.43 20.80 -6.68
C SER A 114 21.67 22.31 -6.76
N GLU A 115 21.60 23.05 -5.66
CA GLU A 115 21.89 24.49 -5.59
C GLU A 115 23.38 24.83 -5.83
N LYS A 116 24.31 23.89 -5.61
CA LYS A 116 25.75 24.07 -5.88
C LYS A 116 26.18 23.81 -7.30
N LYS A 117 25.33 23.26 -8.13
CA LYS A 117 25.56 23.09 -9.58
C LYS A 117 24.69 24.04 -10.39
N GLN A 118 25.00 25.32 -10.33
CA GLN A 118 24.60 26.24 -11.40
C GLN A 118 25.39 25.87 -12.64
N ILE A 119 24.71 25.33 -13.64
CA ILE A 119 24.83 25.54 -15.09
C ILE A 119 23.96 24.49 -15.79
N SER A 120 23.08 25.00 -16.67
CA SER A 120 22.19 24.32 -17.62
C SER A 120 20.82 23.86 -17.10
N ASP A 121 19.88 24.65 -17.49
CA ASP A 121 18.47 24.45 -17.80
C ASP A 121 18.10 23.02 -18.23
N GLN A 122 17.87 22.15 -17.23
CA GLN A 122 17.03 20.96 -17.32
C GLN A 122 16.47 20.73 -15.93
N SER A 123 15.19 21.10 -15.74
CA SER A 123 14.38 20.70 -14.60
C SER A 123 14.55 19.18 -14.42
N VAL A 124 15.26 18.77 -13.38
CA VAL A 124 15.33 17.36 -12.97
C VAL A 124 13.89 16.94 -12.70
N PRO A 125 13.31 16.01 -13.46
CA PRO A 125 11.95 15.58 -13.21
C PRO A 125 11.91 15.04 -11.78
N GLU A 126 11.02 15.60 -10.97
CA GLU A 126 10.69 15.10 -9.64
C GLU A 126 10.48 13.60 -9.79
N LYS A 127 11.46 12.78 -9.38
CA LYS A 127 11.43 11.32 -9.59
C LYS A 127 10.14 10.81 -8.98
N GLU A 128 9.17 10.52 -9.83
CA GLU A 128 7.90 9.96 -9.42
C GLU A 128 8.18 8.63 -8.73
N ALA A 129 7.94 8.58 -7.43
CA ALA A 129 8.07 7.34 -6.68
C ALA A 129 6.94 6.38 -7.07
N ASP A 130 7.23 5.07 -7.12
CA ASP A 130 6.24 4.05 -7.42
C ASP A 130 5.17 3.97 -6.32
N ILE A 131 5.60 4.17 -5.06
CA ILE A 131 4.75 4.17 -3.87
C ILE A 131 4.99 5.46 -3.10
N ILE A 132 3.92 6.12 -2.69
CA ILE A 132 3.95 7.29 -1.81
C ILE A 132 3.21 6.96 -0.52
N ILE A 133 3.90 7.10 0.61
CA ILE A 133 3.33 6.96 1.95
C ILE A 133 3.19 8.36 2.52
N SER A 134 1.95 8.85 2.66
CA SER A 134 1.67 10.19 3.19
C SER A 134 0.32 10.24 3.87
N PRO A 135 0.19 10.96 5.02
CA PRO A 135 -1.10 11.25 5.64
C PRO A 135 -1.91 12.26 4.82
N PHE A 136 -1.26 13.01 3.94
CA PHE A 136 -1.89 14.03 3.11
C PHE A 136 -2.24 13.46 1.73
N ILE A 137 -3.51 13.52 1.38
CA ILE A 137 -4.00 13.11 0.07
C ILE A 137 -3.79 14.29 -0.88
N GLN A 138 -2.99 14.07 -1.93
CA GLN A 138 -2.86 15.03 -3.02
C GLN A 138 -3.71 14.55 -4.20
N ASP A 139 -4.75 15.32 -4.53
CA ASP A 139 -5.55 15.05 -5.71
C ASP A 139 -4.72 15.24 -6.99
N GLY A 140 -4.74 14.24 -7.86
CA GLY A 140 -4.30 14.39 -9.26
C GLY A 140 -2.94 13.79 -9.66
N LYS A 141 -2.11 13.26 -8.78
CA LYS A 141 -0.90 12.52 -9.22
C LYS A 141 -1.27 11.12 -9.72
N LYS A 142 -1.58 11.04 -11.01
CA LYS A 142 -1.72 9.77 -11.75
C LYS A 142 -0.34 9.16 -11.88
N GLY A 143 -0.11 8.00 -11.28
CA GLY A 143 1.15 7.31 -11.51
C GLY A 143 1.68 6.53 -10.33
N SER A 144 1.57 7.02 -9.13
CA SER A 144 2.07 6.36 -7.91
C SER A 144 0.96 5.63 -7.16
N LEU A 145 1.32 4.56 -6.45
CA LEU A 145 0.45 3.94 -5.45
C LEU A 145 0.46 4.78 -4.17
N TRP A 146 -0.69 5.25 -3.74
CA TRP A 146 -0.83 6.04 -2.53
C TRP A 146 -1.26 5.18 -1.35
N LEU A 147 -0.43 5.19 -0.30
CA LEU A 147 -0.67 4.52 0.97
C LEU A 147 -0.81 5.57 2.07
N VAL A 148 -1.99 5.62 2.68
CA VAL A 148 -2.31 6.59 3.73
C VAL A 148 -2.20 5.92 5.09
N PRO A 149 -1.24 6.33 5.95
CA PRO A 149 -1.12 5.79 7.29
C PRO A 149 -2.29 6.24 8.17
N ARG A 150 -2.82 5.33 8.98
CA ARG A 150 -3.85 5.64 9.99
C ARG A 150 -3.19 6.19 11.24
N CYS A 151 -2.61 7.38 11.15
CA CYS A 151 -1.83 8.00 12.23
C CYS A 151 -2.60 9.01 13.08
N ILE A 152 -3.84 9.37 12.70
CA ILE A 152 -4.66 10.35 13.42
C ILE A 152 -5.84 9.67 14.07
N VAL A 153 -6.00 9.85 15.38
CA VAL A 153 -7.17 9.44 16.15
C VAL A 153 -7.88 10.70 16.65
N VAL A 154 -9.13 10.89 16.20
CA VAL A 154 -9.95 12.02 16.62
C VAL A 154 -10.95 11.56 17.67
N GLY A 155 -10.84 12.08 18.90
CA GLY A 155 -11.83 11.91 19.96
C GLY A 155 -12.94 12.95 19.83
N VAL A 156 -14.20 12.51 19.79
CA VAL A 156 -15.34 13.43 19.69
C VAL A 156 -16.27 13.23 20.87
N GLY A 157 -16.49 14.32 21.62
CA GLY A 157 -17.53 14.39 22.66
C GLY A 157 -18.73 15.19 22.15
N CYS A 158 -19.93 14.64 22.28
CA CYS A 158 -21.17 15.37 21.94
C CYS A 158 -22.28 15.07 22.94
N ARG A 159 -23.29 15.96 22.99
CA ARG A 159 -24.53 15.72 23.75
C ARG A 159 -25.35 14.61 23.09
N ARG A 160 -26.13 13.88 23.90
CA ARG A 160 -27.08 12.87 23.39
C ARG A 160 -27.98 13.46 22.28
N LYS A 161 -28.28 12.64 21.27
CA LYS A 161 -29.16 12.98 20.12
C LYS A 161 -28.64 14.07 19.18
N LYS A 162 -27.33 14.31 19.11
CA LYS A 162 -26.74 15.10 18.01
C LYS A 162 -26.74 14.26 16.73
N GLU A 163 -27.11 14.88 15.62
CA GLU A 163 -27.09 14.23 14.31
C GLU A 163 -25.65 13.91 13.86
N ALA A 164 -25.44 12.70 13.32
CA ALA A 164 -24.14 12.26 12.87
C ALA A 164 -23.55 13.14 11.75
N ALA A 165 -24.43 13.68 10.88
CA ALA A 165 -24.04 14.60 9.81
C ALA A 165 -23.41 15.89 10.36
N LEU A 166 -24.01 16.49 11.40
CA LEU A 166 -23.52 17.70 12.03
C LEU A 166 -22.16 17.48 12.74
N ILE A 167 -21.99 16.31 13.38
CA ILE A 167 -20.72 15.92 14.00
C ILE A 167 -19.63 15.82 12.95
N LYS A 168 -19.90 15.10 11.84
CA LYS A 168 -18.96 14.94 10.73
C LYS A 168 -18.56 16.30 10.14
N GLN A 169 -19.53 17.16 9.86
CA GLN A 169 -19.28 18.50 9.32
C GLN A 169 -18.37 19.32 10.24
N THR A 170 -18.69 19.37 11.54
CA THR A 170 -17.87 20.12 12.54
C THR A 170 -16.44 19.60 12.60
N ILE A 171 -16.22 18.26 12.52
CA ILE A 171 -14.88 17.67 12.51
C ILE A 171 -14.13 18.13 11.25
N CYS A 172 -14.75 18.00 10.05
CA CYS A 172 -14.12 18.41 8.80
C CYS A 172 -13.76 19.90 8.78
N GLU A 173 -14.65 20.77 9.25
CA GLU A 173 -14.39 22.22 9.34
C GLU A 173 -13.21 22.55 10.26
N ARG A 174 -13.08 21.85 11.40
CA ARG A 174 -11.96 22.07 12.34
C ARG A 174 -10.64 21.53 11.80
N LEU A 175 -10.66 20.37 11.14
CA LEU A 175 -9.44 19.81 10.54
C LEU A 175 -8.96 20.61 9.32
N ALA A 176 -9.83 21.33 8.63
CA ALA A 176 -9.47 22.21 7.52
C ALA A 176 -8.87 23.56 7.97
N GLN A 177 -9.00 23.93 9.27
CA GLN A 177 -8.47 25.17 9.86
C GLN A 177 -7.14 24.96 10.60
N SER A 178 -6.67 23.71 10.73
CA SER A 178 -5.42 23.33 11.40
C SER A 178 -4.32 23.01 10.39
#